data_7d77bae39835cc91c12fff6265bc33c6
#
_entry.id   7d77bae39835cc91c12fff6265bc33c6
#
_cell.length_a   1.000
_cell.length_b   1.000
_cell.length_c   1.000
_cell.angle_alpha   90.00
_cell.angle_beta   90.00
_cell.angle_gamma   90.00
#
_symmetry.space_group_name_H-M   'P 1'
#
loop_
_entity.id
_entity.type
_entity.pdbx_description
1 polymer ?
#
loop_
_entity_poly.entity_id
_entity_poly.type
_entity_poly.pdbx_seq_one_letter_code
_entity_poly.pdbx_strand_id
1 'polypeptide(L)'
;MTGQREALQRALDTEYAAVYSYGLIAAYANSDRSRLVAEFSAAHRARRDATIELLEAGGSAPEAPDAAYSPPFPVDDPIPAAHLAVAVESDCAAAWYAVVEQATEEAVRAGAVEALTEAAVRRARWQAILGTNPVTVSFPGRT
;
A
#
# COMPACT_ATOMS: atom_id res chain seq x y z
N MET A 1 3.71 -20.41 -10.47
CA MET A 1 5.11 -19.94 -10.42
C MET A 1 5.42 -19.40 -9.06
N THR A 2 6.50 -19.86 -8.42
CA THR A 2 6.88 -19.44 -7.08
C THR A 2 7.14 -17.94 -6.98
N GLY A 3 7.86 -17.34 -7.95
CA GLY A 3 8.18 -15.91 -7.93
C GLY A 3 6.94 -15.02 -7.91
N GLN A 4 5.97 -15.28 -8.75
CA GLN A 4 4.70 -14.54 -8.77
C GLN A 4 3.94 -14.70 -7.45
N ARG A 5 3.81 -15.94 -6.96
CA ARG A 5 3.10 -16.22 -5.72
C ARG A 5 3.75 -15.54 -4.53
N GLU A 6 5.07 -15.63 -4.43
CA GLU A 6 5.82 -14.99 -3.34
C GLU A 6 5.71 -13.47 -3.38
N ALA A 7 5.77 -12.88 -4.57
CA ALA A 7 5.59 -11.44 -4.74
C ALA A 7 4.17 -11.01 -4.35
N LEU A 8 3.15 -11.77 -4.75
CA LEU A 8 1.76 -11.51 -4.36
C LEU A 8 1.56 -11.64 -2.85
N GLN A 9 2.19 -12.62 -2.21
CA GLN A 9 2.10 -12.76 -0.75
C GLN A 9 2.74 -11.57 -0.04
N ARG A 10 3.90 -11.10 -0.51
CA ARG A 10 4.54 -9.91 0.05
C ARG A 10 3.68 -8.66 -0.17
N ALA A 11 3.03 -8.55 -1.33
CA ALA A 11 2.09 -7.45 -1.57
C ALA A 11 0.90 -7.52 -0.62
N LEU A 12 0.36 -8.71 -0.38
CA LEU A 12 -0.72 -8.92 0.59
C LEU A 12 -0.28 -8.50 2.00
N ASP A 13 0.90 -8.91 2.42
CA ASP A 13 1.45 -8.53 3.73
C ASP A 13 1.57 -7.01 3.86
N THR A 14 1.99 -6.35 2.78
CA THR A 14 2.11 -4.90 2.73
C THR A 14 0.73 -4.23 2.79
N GLU A 15 -0.28 -4.79 2.12
CA GLU A 15 -1.65 -4.28 2.21
C GLU A 15 -2.25 -4.46 3.60
N TYR A 16 -1.97 -5.57 4.28
CA TYR A 16 -2.36 -5.74 5.69
C TYR A 16 -1.74 -4.65 6.56
N ALA A 17 -0.46 -4.39 6.39
CA ALA A 17 0.24 -3.34 7.13
C ALA A 17 -0.36 -1.96 6.80
N ALA A 18 -0.73 -1.71 5.54
CA ALA A 18 -1.37 -0.48 5.12
C ALA A 18 -2.73 -0.28 5.81
N VAL A 19 -3.57 -1.30 5.85
CA VAL A 19 -4.88 -1.24 6.51
C VAL A 19 -4.70 -0.90 8.00
N TYR A 20 -3.78 -1.57 8.67
CA TYR A 20 -3.46 -1.29 10.08
C TYR A 20 -2.97 0.15 10.26
N SER A 21 -2.01 0.57 9.44
CA SER A 21 -1.40 1.90 9.53
C SER A 21 -2.41 3.02 9.27
N TYR A 22 -3.34 2.83 8.34
CA TYR A 22 -4.40 3.83 8.11
C TYR A 22 -5.34 3.97 9.29
N GLY A 23 -5.51 2.95 10.12
CA GLY A 23 -6.21 3.09 11.39
C GLY A 23 -5.49 4.04 12.34
N LEU A 24 -4.17 3.93 12.42
CA LEU A 24 -3.34 4.84 13.21
C LEU A 24 -3.32 6.25 12.62
N ILE A 25 -3.19 6.36 11.30
CA ILE A 25 -3.26 7.65 10.59
C ILE A 25 -4.60 8.34 10.88
N ALA A 26 -5.71 7.60 10.82
CA ALA A 26 -7.03 8.14 11.11
C ALA A 26 -7.13 8.72 12.53
N ALA A 27 -6.45 8.12 13.50
CA ALA A 27 -6.46 8.58 14.89
C ALA A 27 -5.75 9.91 15.09
N TYR A 28 -4.73 10.22 14.27
CA TYR A 28 -3.86 11.38 14.49
C TYR A 28 -3.84 12.39 13.36
N ALA A 29 -4.39 12.07 12.18
CA ALA A 29 -4.44 12.99 11.06
C ALA A 29 -5.27 14.24 11.39
N ASN A 30 -4.94 15.34 10.74
CA ASN A 30 -5.77 16.54 10.82
C ASN A 30 -7.21 16.19 10.39
N SER A 31 -8.20 16.70 11.12
CA SER A 31 -9.62 16.43 10.85
C SER A 31 -10.06 16.83 9.45
N ASP A 32 -9.39 17.81 8.83
CA ASP A 32 -9.65 18.23 7.45
C ASP A 32 -9.33 17.10 6.45
N ARG A 33 -8.57 16.10 6.85
CA ARG A 33 -8.17 14.96 6.02
C ARG A 33 -9.04 13.72 6.25
N SER A 34 -10.05 13.78 7.10
CA SER A 34 -10.85 12.62 7.49
C SER A 34 -11.45 11.88 6.28
N ARG A 35 -11.98 12.60 5.31
CA ARG A 35 -12.56 12.00 4.10
C ARG A 35 -11.48 11.31 3.27
N LEU A 36 -10.34 11.95 3.07
CA LEU A 36 -9.21 11.39 2.32
C LEU A 36 -8.70 10.11 2.98
N VAL A 37 -8.52 10.14 4.30
CA VAL A 37 -8.05 8.98 5.07
C VAL A 37 -9.03 7.82 4.95
N ALA A 38 -10.33 8.07 5.08
CA ALA A 38 -11.36 7.05 4.93
C ALA A 38 -11.37 6.44 3.52
N GLU A 39 -11.23 7.27 2.49
CA GLU A 39 -11.15 6.82 1.10
C GLU A 39 -9.94 5.92 0.86
N PHE A 40 -8.78 6.33 1.33
CA PHE A 40 -7.53 5.56 1.14
C PHE A 40 -7.53 4.27 1.95
N SER A 41 -8.06 4.31 3.17
CA SER A 41 -8.24 3.11 3.99
C SER A 41 -9.14 2.09 3.29
N ALA A 42 -10.25 2.54 2.72
CA ALA A 42 -11.17 1.68 1.97
C ALA A 42 -10.49 1.08 0.72
N ALA A 43 -9.67 1.88 0.03
CA ALA A 43 -8.93 1.42 -1.15
C ALA A 43 -7.95 0.29 -0.79
N HIS A 44 -7.25 0.40 0.34
CA HIS A 44 -6.35 -0.66 0.79
C HIS A 44 -7.10 -1.92 1.21
N ARG A 45 -8.26 -1.79 1.86
CA ARG A 45 -9.10 -2.96 2.18
C ARG A 45 -9.55 -3.68 0.92
N ALA A 46 -9.96 -2.94 -0.11
CA ALA A 46 -10.37 -3.51 -1.39
C ALA A 46 -9.19 -4.20 -2.09
N ARG A 47 -8.02 -3.59 -2.06
CA ARG A 47 -6.81 -4.18 -2.67
C ARG A 47 -6.36 -5.43 -1.93
N ARG A 48 -6.42 -5.43 -0.61
CA ARG A 48 -6.19 -6.61 0.21
C ARG A 48 -7.09 -7.77 -0.22
N ASP A 49 -8.38 -7.53 -0.33
CA ASP A 49 -9.35 -8.56 -0.66
C ASP A 49 -9.14 -9.09 -2.08
N ALA A 50 -8.86 -8.21 -3.04
CA ALA A 50 -8.54 -8.60 -4.42
C ALA A 50 -7.26 -9.44 -4.49
N THR A 51 -6.27 -9.13 -3.66
CA THR A 51 -5.01 -9.90 -3.61
C THR A 51 -5.22 -11.29 -3.04
N ILE A 52 -6.05 -11.41 -2.02
CA ILE A 52 -6.45 -12.73 -1.47
C ILE A 52 -7.11 -13.56 -2.56
N GLU A 53 -8.04 -12.99 -3.32
CA GLU A 53 -8.70 -13.68 -4.42
C GLU A 53 -7.72 -14.17 -5.49
N LEU A 54 -6.73 -13.33 -5.84
CA LEU A 54 -5.70 -13.72 -6.81
C LEU A 54 -4.87 -14.90 -6.32
N LEU A 55 -4.48 -14.90 -5.05
CA LEU A 55 -3.72 -16.00 -4.45
C LEU A 55 -4.55 -17.29 -4.41
N GLU A 56 -5.80 -17.20 -4.00
CA GLU A 56 -6.70 -18.35 -3.95
C GLU A 56 -6.98 -18.92 -5.35
N ALA A 57 -7.20 -18.06 -6.32
CA ALA A 57 -7.41 -18.48 -7.72
C ALA A 57 -6.17 -19.18 -8.28
N GLY A 58 -4.98 -18.82 -7.83
CA GLY A 58 -3.73 -19.48 -8.20
C GLY A 58 -3.45 -20.78 -7.42
N GLY A 59 -4.39 -21.21 -6.57
CA GLY A 59 -4.25 -22.44 -5.78
C GLY A 59 -3.45 -22.27 -4.49
N SER A 60 -3.15 -21.04 -4.07
CA SER A 60 -2.42 -20.77 -2.84
C SER A 60 -3.37 -20.52 -1.67
N ALA A 61 -2.95 -20.89 -0.47
CA ALA A 61 -3.61 -20.47 0.75
C ALA A 61 -2.90 -19.21 1.25
N PRO A 62 -3.54 -18.03 1.22
CA PRO A 62 -2.91 -16.81 1.69
C PRO A 62 -2.56 -16.90 3.17
N GLU A 63 -1.39 -16.37 3.53
CA GLU A 63 -0.99 -16.29 4.92
C GLU A 63 -1.82 -15.22 5.65
N ALA A 64 -2.12 -15.48 6.93
CA ALA A 64 -2.85 -14.55 7.76
C ALA A 64 -2.00 -13.30 8.07
N PRO A 65 -2.63 -12.15 8.39
CA PRO A 65 -1.89 -10.97 8.80
C PRO A 65 -1.17 -11.18 10.13
N ASP A 66 -0.12 -10.41 10.36
CA ASP A 66 0.55 -10.36 11.65
C ASP A 66 -0.41 -9.86 12.72
N ALA A 67 -0.18 -10.26 13.98
CA ALA A 67 -1.03 -9.86 15.11
C ALA A 67 -0.99 -8.35 15.35
N ALA A 68 0.15 -7.70 15.06
CA ALA A 68 0.34 -6.27 15.21
C ALA A 68 1.45 -5.78 14.29
N TYR A 69 1.38 -4.50 13.94
CA TYR A 69 2.42 -3.81 13.17
C TYR A 69 2.91 -2.63 13.98
N SER A 70 4.19 -2.32 13.87
CA SER A 70 4.77 -1.15 14.51
C SER A 70 5.14 -0.11 13.46
N PRO A 71 4.76 1.17 13.65
CA PRO A 71 5.21 2.22 12.73
C PRO A 71 6.72 2.41 12.85
N PRO A 72 7.40 2.87 11.77
CA PRO A 72 8.85 3.07 11.78
C PRO A 72 9.31 4.23 12.66
N PHE A 73 8.38 5.05 13.15
CA PHE A 73 8.63 6.20 14.03
C PHE A 73 7.37 6.48 14.86
N PRO A 74 7.47 7.26 15.95
CA PRO A 74 6.30 7.61 16.75
C PRO A 74 5.29 8.42 15.94
N VAL A 75 4.00 8.09 16.07
CA VAL A 75 2.90 8.79 15.42
C VAL A 75 1.91 9.25 16.49
N ASP A 76 1.99 10.52 16.82
CA ASP A 76 1.18 11.14 17.88
C ASP A 76 0.66 12.53 17.48
N ASP A 77 0.76 12.89 16.19
CA ASP A 77 0.51 14.24 15.70
C ASP A 77 0.16 14.16 14.21
N PRO A 78 -0.57 15.14 13.63
CA PRO A 78 -0.92 15.13 12.19
C PRO A 78 0.26 15.06 11.23
N ILE A 79 1.38 15.70 11.53
CA ILE A 79 2.55 15.70 10.63
C ILE A 79 3.19 14.30 10.58
N PRO A 80 3.54 13.65 11.71
CA PRO A 80 3.99 12.25 11.66
C PRO A 80 2.97 11.30 11.02
N ALA A 81 1.67 11.53 11.23
CA ALA A 81 0.64 10.72 10.58
C ALA A 81 0.73 10.82 9.05
N ALA A 82 0.92 12.02 8.51
CA ALA A 82 1.09 12.22 7.07
C ALA A 82 2.40 11.58 6.56
N HIS A 83 3.48 11.65 7.33
CA HIS A 83 4.73 10.97 6.99
C HIS A 83 4.58 9.45 7.00
N LEU A 84 3.80 8.90 7.94
CA LEU A 84 3.51 7.47 7.95
C LEU A 84 2.74 7.08 6.68
N ALA A 85 1.78 7.89 6.27
CA ALA A 85 1.03 7.63 5.04
C ALA A 85 1.94 7.59 3.81
N VAL A 86 2.90 8.51 3.71
CA VAL A 86 3.90 8.48 2.63
C VAL A 86 4.71 7.17 2.67
N ALA A 87 5.16 6.76 3.84
CA ALA A 87 5.92 5.52 4.00
C ALA A 87 5.10 4.29 3.58
N VAL A 88 3.84 4.23 4.00
CA VAL A 88 2.91 3.15 3.64
C VAL A 88 2.72 3.08 2.13
N GLU A 89 2.45 4.19 1.49
CA GLU A 89 2.24 4.20 0.04
C GLU A 89 3.52 3.87 -0.72
N SER A 90 4.67 4.27 -0.21
CA SER A 90 5.97 3.90 -0.78
C SER A 90 6.22 2.40 -0.69
N ASP A 91 5.89 1.78 0.44
CA ASP A 91 6.04 0.34 0.63
C ASP A 91 5.09 -0.44 -0.27
N CYS A 92 3.85 0.03 -0.41
CA CYS A 92 2.88 -0.57 -1.33
C CYS A 92 3.36 -0.48 -2.79
N ALA A 93 3.86 0.68 -3.19
CA ALA A 93 4.41 0.86 -4.55
C ALA A 93 5.57 -0.12 -4.80
N ALA A 94 6.48 -0.28 -3.86
CA ALA A 94 7.61 -1.21 -3.98
C ALA A 94 7.14 -2.66 -4.08
N ALA A 95 6.17 -3.07 -3.24
CA ALA A 95 5.65 -4.43 -3.26
C ALA A 95 4.93 -4.75 -4.57
N TRP A 96 4.13 -3.83 -5.08
CA TRP A 96 3.43 -4.02 -6.35
C TRP A 96 4.36 -3.94 -7.56
N TYR A 97 5.41 -3.12 -7.50
CA TYR A 97 6.45 -3.12 -8.53
C TYR A 97 7.09 -4.51 -8.63
N ALA A 98 7.39 -5.15 -7.50
CA ALA A 98 7.94 -6.51 -7.48
C ALA A 98 6.98 -7.52 -8.11
N VAL A 99 5.66 -7.37 -7.90
CA VAL A 99 4.66 -8.22 -8.58
C VAL A 99 4.71 -8.00 -10.09
N VAL A 100 4.82 -6.76 -10.57
CA VAL A 100 4.95 -6.47 -12.00
C VAL A 100 6.14 -7.22 -12.59
N GLU A 101 7.28 -7.21 -11.90
CA GLU A 101 8.49 -7.88 -12.36
C GLU A 101 8.37 -9.40 -12.39
N GLN A 102 7.65 -9.98 -11.42
CA GLN A 102 7.56 -11.43 -11.24
C GLN A 102 6.31 -12.06 -11.89
N ALA A 103 5.37 -11.24 -12.34
CA ALA A 103 4.11 -11.75 -12.90
C ALA A 103 4.34 -12.55 -14.17
N THR A 104 3.74 -13.73 -14.21
CA THR A 104 3.73 -14.61 -15.39
C THR A 104 2.38 -14.60 -16.10
N GLU A 105 1.33 -14.18 -15.40
CA GLU A 105 -0.02 -14.06 -15.95
C GLU A 105 -0.33 -12.59 -16.24
N GLU A 106 -0.92 -12.36 -17.42
CA GLU A 106 -1.25 -10.99 -17.86
C GLU A 106 -2.21 -10.29 -16.88
N ALA A 107 -3.22 -11.00 -16.40
CA ALA A 107 -4.19 -10.44 -15.45
C ALA A 107 -3.53 -10.00 -14.14
N VAL A 108 -2.57 -10.78 -13.65
CA VAL A 108 -1.82 -10.44 -12.43
C VAL A 108 -0.98 -9.20 -12.67
N ARG A 109 -0.28 -9.15 -13.81
CA ARG A 109 0.55 -7.98 -14.15
C ARG A 109 -0.30 -6.72 -14.30
N ALA A 110 -1.43 -6.80 -14.99
CA ALA A 110 -2.33 -5.66 -15.18
C ALA A 110 -2.85 -5.13 -13.84
N GLY A 111 -3.28 -6.03 -12.95
CA GLY A 111 -3.72 -5.65 -11.61
C GLY A 111 -2.61 -5.03 -10.77
N ALA A 112 -1.39 -5.54 -10.91
CA ALA A 112 -0.23 -4.99 -10.19
C ALA A 112 0.15 -3.59 -10.69
N VAL A 113 0.08 -3.34 -11.99
CA VAL A 113 0.31 -2.00 -12.55
C VAL A 113 -0.74 -1.02 -12.03
N GLU A 114 -2.00 -1.43 -11.97
CA GLU A 114 -3.09 -0.62 -11.40
C GLU A 114 -2.81 -0.30 -9.93
N ALA A 115 -2.47 -1.30 -9.13
CA ALA A 115 -2.19 -1.12 -7.71
C ALA A 115 -0.98 -0.21 -7.48
N LEU A 116 0.09 -0.39 -8.25
CA LEU A 116 1.28 0.45 -8.22
C LEU A 116 0.94 1.91 -8.53
N THR A 117 0.17 2.13 -9.59
CA THR A 117 -0.24 3.47 -10.01
C THR A 117 -1.07 4.16 -8.93
N GLU A 118 -2.04 3.46 -8.35
CA GLU A 118 -2.88 3.99 -7.28
C GLU A 118 -2.05 4.36 -6.04
N ALA A 119 -1.11 3.51 -5.63
CA ALA A 119 -0.22 3.80 -4.51
C ALA A 119 0.64 5.03 -4.79
N ALA A 120 1.17 5.17 -5.99
CA ALA A 120 1.96 6.33 -6.40
C ALA A 120 1.14 7.63 -6.34
N VAL A 121 -0.11 7.60 -6.77
CA VAL A 121 -1.01 8.76 -6.71
C VAL A 121 -1.33 9.12 -5.27
N ARG A 122 -1.64 8.15 -4.41
CA ARG A 122 -1.90 8.40 -2.99
C ARG A 122 -0.68 9.00 -2.30
N ARG A 123 0.50 8.47 -2.60
CA ARG A 123 1.76 9.03 -2.09
C ARG A 123 1.93 10.49 -2.50
N ALA A 124 1.72 10.79 -3.77
CA ALA A 124 1.83 12.16 -4.29
C ALA A 124 0.88 13.11 -3.57
N ARG A 125 -0.35 12.67 -3.27
CA ARG A 125 -1.31 13.49 -2.52
C ARG A 125 -0.83 13.79 -1.10
N TRP A 126 -0.27 12.81 -0.41
CA TRP A 126 0.30 13.03 0.93
C TRP A 126 1.54 13.93 0.88
N GLN A 127 2.39 13.79 -0.14
CA GLN A 127 3.53 14.67 -0.34
C GLN A 127 3.09 16.13 -0.57
N ALA A 128 2.01 16.31 -1.33
CA ALA A 128 1.43 17.66 -1.53
C ALA A 128 0.93 18.26 -0.22
N ILE A 129 0.28 17.46 0.62
CA ILE A 129 -0.19 17.87 1.94
C ILE A 129 0.98 18.30 2.82
N LEU A 130 2.10 17.56 2.75
CA LEU A 130 3.32 17.89 3.50
C LEU A 130 4.11 19.05 2.91
N GLY A 131 3.75 19.53 1.73
CA GLY A 131 4.48 20.59 1.05
C GLY A 131 5.80 20.14 0.43
N THR A 132 5.99 18.85 0.24
CA THR A 132 7.19 18.28 -0.40
C THR A 132 7.18 18.56 -1.90
N ASN A 133 8.33 18.92 -2.46
CA ASN A 133 8.44 19.20 -3.88
C ASN A 133 9.73 18.57 -4.43
N PRO A 134 9.69 17.76 -5.53
CA PRO A 134 8.47 17.37 -6.26
C PRO A 134 7.61 16.37 -5.47
N VAL A 135 6.32 16.30 -5.79
CA VAL A 135 5.38 15.38 -5.13
C VAL A 135 5.44 13.97 -5.71
N THR A 136 5.95 13.81 -6.92
CA THR A 136 6.04 12.53 -7.64
C THR A 136 7.47 12.07 -7.80
N VAL A 137 7.64 10.77 -8.04
CA VAL A 137 8.91 10.15 -8.40
C VAL A 137 8.82 9.57 -9.80
N SER A 138 9.95 9.56 -10.54
CA SER A 138 9.98 9.12 -11.93
C SER A 138 9.62 7.64 -12.11
N PHE A 139 10.04 6.79 -11.18
CA PHE A 139 9.80 5.35 -11.24
C PHE A 139 9.28 4.87 -9.89
N PRO A 140 7.94 4.98 -9.64
CA PRO A 140 7.36 4.57 -8.35
C PRO A 140 7.63 3.09 -8.06
N GLY A 141 8.03 2.80 -6.82
CA GLY A 141 8.31 1.45 -6.37
C GLY A 141 9.68 0.91 -6.74
N ARG A 142 10.44 1.61 -7.57
CA ARG A 142 11.81 1.24 -7.90
C ARG A 142 12.74 1.67 -6.77
N THR A 143 13.52 0.74 -6.25
CA THR A 143 14.49 0.95 -5.18
C THR A 143 15.91 0.95 -5.74
#